data_3aed34fc862f708b32e7634ccceffc40
#
_entry.id   3aed34fc862f708b32e7634ccceffc40
#
_cell.length_a   1.000
_cell.length_b   1.000
_cell.length_c   1.000
_cell.angle_alpha   90.00
_cell.angle_beta   90.00
_cell.angle_gamma   90.00
#
_symmetry.space_group_name_H-M   'P 1'
#
loop_
_entity.id
_entity.type
_entity.pdbx_description
1 polymer ?
#
loop_
_entity_poly.entity_id
_entity_poly.type
_entity_poly.pdbx_seq_one_letter_code
_entity_poly.pdbx_strand_id
1 'polypeptide(L)'
;MVLNAPAPLVPAETETIKIKAVGDLVMGTNYPDNRLPADPRKSLFSDVEPTLRGADLLFANFESTLTDYPTSSKNINRPLIFAFRTPPSYAKILKDVGFDILSIANNHSLDFHQQGFDDTAKNISSAGMRFTGKKGAITYMTVKGITIAWIGFSHMKAAHNNVNEISEGVALVKEAKKKAQLVFISVHGGAEGGPALHVKNEQERFYGEYRGNLVALSHALIDAGADLFIGHGPHLPRALELYRGRLIAYSLGNFLGYRVFSTKGYGGYSLVLEVDLDKNGNFVKGKIHPLQLSQNGIPSPDPENKTTELMQSLTKADFPGKGPKIQNDGTILP
;
A
#
# COMPACT_ATOMS: atom_id res chain seq x y z
N MET A 1 -9.96 -61.10 7.91
CA MET A 1 -9.01 -60.03 7.55
C MET A 1 -9.78 -58.81 7.17
N VAL A 2 -9.82 -57.80 8.00
CA VAL A 2 -10.45 -56.52 7.70
C VAL A 2 -9.38 -55.65 7.02
N LEU A 3 -9.52 -55.38 5.74
CA LEU A 3 -8.66 -54.47 5.00
C LEU A 3 -8.99 -53.05 5.45
N ASN A 4 -8.06 -52.41 6.17
CA ASN A 4 -8.12 -50.98 6.49
C ASN A 4 -8.02 -50.15 5.18
N ALA A 5 -9.06 -49.40 4.87
CA ALA A 5 -9.01 -48.43 3.79
C ALA A 5 -7.91 -47.38 4.10
N PRO A 6 -7.09 -46.95 3.11
CA PRO A 6 -6.10 -45.91 3.34
C PRO A 6 -6.79 -44.60 3.74
N ALA A 7 -6.23 -43.91 4.74
CA ALA A 7 -6.68 -42.59 5.15
C ALA A 7 -6.66 -41.64 3.96
N PRO A 8 -7.65 -40.73 3.83
CA PRO A 8 -7.65 -39.74 2.76
C PRO A 8 -6.39 -38.90 2.84
N LEU A 9 -5.68 -38.78 1.71
CA LEU A 9 -4.53 -37.90 1.56
C LEU A 9 -5.02 -36.46 1.83
N VAL A 10 -4.59 -35.88 2.94
CA VAL A 10 -4.75 -34.44 3.18
C VAL A 10 -3.97 -33.75 2.06
N PRO A 11 -4.59 -32.88 1.25
CA PRO A 11 -3.86 -32.13 0.24
C PRO A 11 -2.72 -31.38 0.93
N ALA A 12 -1.49 -31.51 0.41
CA ALA A 12 -0.35 -30.75 0.90
C ALA A 12 -0.75 -29.26 0.84
N GLU A 13 -0.65 -28.53 1.96
CA GLU A 13 -0.87 -27.09 1.98
C GLU A 13 0.03 -26.47 0.90
N THR A 14 -0.59 -25.76 -0.03
CA THR A 14 0.14 -25.07 -1.09
C THR A 14 1.02 -24.02 -0.41
N GLU A 15 2.32 -24.14 -0.56
CA GLU A 15 3.26 -23.17 0.01
C GLU A 15 2.93 -21.78 -0.54
N THR A 16 2.49 -20.87 0.31
CA THR A 16 2.08 -19.53 -0.05
C THR A 16 3.05 -18.48 0.50
N ILE A 17 3.14 -17.35 -0.18
CA ILE A 17 3.71 -16.13 0.37
C ILE A 17 2.57 -15.29 0.94
N LYS A 18 2.68 -14.99 2.22
CA LYS A 18 1.75 -14.12 2.95
C LYS A 18 2.28 -12.70 3.00
N ILE A 19 1.53 -11.77 2.42
CA ILE A 19 1.83 -10.34 2.44
C ILE A 19 0.80 -9.66 3.34
N LYS A 20 1.24 -8.76 4.21
CA LYS A 20 0.38 -7.75 4.82
C LYS A 20 0.74 -6.40 4.25
N ALA A 21 -0.29 -5.66 3.84
CA ALA A 21 -0.15 -4.33 3.28
C ALA A 21 -1.06 -3.36 4.02
N VAL A 22 -0.53 -2.16 4.28
CA VAL A 22 -1.30 -1.05 4.85
C VAL A 22 -1.26 0.15 3.91
N GLY A 23 -2.17 1.09 4.12
CA GLY A 23 -2.33 2.29 3.31
C GLY A 23 -1.28 3.37 3.56
N ASP A 24 -1.70 4.63 3.40
CA ASP A 24 -0.84 5.81 3.52
C ASP A 24 -0.39 6.00 4.97
N LEU A 25 0.94 6.16 5.16
CA LEU A 25 1.58 6.20 6.46
C LEU A 25 2.40 7.50 6.62
N VAL A 26 1.99 8.35 7.59
CA VAL A 26 2.70 9.53 8.05
C VAL A 26 2.78 9.51 9.57
N MET A 27 3.97 9.34 10.15
CA MET A 27 4.17 9.22 11.60
C MET A 27 4.15 10.59 12.33
N GLY A 28 3.67 11.63 11.68
CA GLY A 28 3.73 13.01 12.11
C GLY A 28 4.83 13.79 11.39
N THR A 29 4.86 15.09 11.62
CA THR A 29 5.80 16.01 10.99
C THR A 29 6.37 17.01 12.02
N ASN A 30 7.63 17.40 11.86
CA ASN A 30 8.24 18.49 12.61
C ASN A 30 8.38 19.77 11.76
N TYR A 31 7.60 19.89 10.67
CA TYR A 31 7.60 21.03 9.78
C TYR A 31 6.18 21.44 9.36
N PRO A 32 5.84 22.74 9.31
CA PRO A 32 6.60 23.86 9.87
C PRO A 32 6.59 23.84 11.40
N ASP A 33 5.61 23.19 12.00
CA ASP A 33 5.41 23.06 13.42
C ASP A 33 5.67 21.62 13.88
N ASN A 34 6.12 21.47 15.12
CA ASN A 34 6.33 20.15 15.69
C ASN A 34 4.99 19.48 16.02
N ARG A 35 4.61 18.49 15.23
CA ARG A 35 3.45 17.60 15.40
C ARG A 35 3.91 16.14 15.49
N LEU A 36 4.97 15.88 16.24
CA LEU A 36 5.47 14.53 16.52
C LEU A 36 4.91 14.03 17.85
N PRO A 37 4.61 12.72 18.00
CA PRO A 37 4.25 12.14 19.28
C PRO A 37 5.48 12.01 20.19
N ALA A 38 5.27 12.10 21.51
CA ALA A 38 6.36 12.00 22.50
C ALA A 38 7.02 10.61 22.53
N ASP A 39 6.23 9.55 22.39
CA ASP A 39 6.69 8.16 22.25
C ASP A 39 6.06 7.59 20.96
N PRO A 40 6.76 7.73 19.83
CA PRO A 40 6.16 7.39 18.54
C PRO A 40 5.81 5.91 18.38
N ARG A 41 6.62 4.98 18.90
CA ARG A 41 6.31 3.55 18.77
C ARG A 41 5.05 3.19 19.57
N LYS A 42 5.04 3.55 20.83
CA LYS A 42 3.92 3.24 21.74
C LYS A 42 2.64 3.96 21.31
N SER A 43 2.74 5.26 21.01
CA SER A 43 1.56 6.07 20.68
C SER A 43 0.93 5.73 19.35
N LEU A 44 1.71 5.27 18.36
CA LEU A 44 1.22 5.11 16.99
C LEU A 44 0.88 3.66 16.62
N PHE A 45 1.50 2.67 17.27
CA PHE A 45 1.42 1.28 16.81
C PHE A 45 0.92 0.28 17.85
N SER A 46 0.87 0.61 19.15
CA SER A 46 0.58 -0.38 20.21
C SER A 46 -0.70 -1.18 19.96
N ASP A 47 -1.75 -0.54 19.49
CA ASP A 47 -3.08 -1.16 19.32
C ASP A 47 -3.16 -2.04 18.06
N VAL A 48 -2.27 -1.81 17.09
CA VAL A 48 -2.30 -2.49 15.79
C VAL A 48 -1.09 -3.39 15.55
N GLU A 49 -0.01 -3.28 16.34
CA GLU A 49 1.19 -4.09 16.19
C GLU A 49 0.91 -5.61 16.15
N PRO A 50 -0.01 -6.18 16.97
CA PRO A 50 -0.37 -7.59 16.85
C PRO A 50 -0.95 -7.96 15.47
N THR A 51 -1.75 -7.06 14.87
CA THR A 51 -2.37 -7.27 13.56
C THR A 51 -1.34 -7.19 12.42
N LEU A 52 -0.28 -6.40 12.58
CA LEU A 52 0.78 -6.25 11.58
C LEU A 52 1.70 -7.49 11.50
N ARG A 53 1.79 -8.28 12.56
CA ARG A 53 2.67 -9.46 12.64
C ARG A 53 2.12 -10.68 11.90
N GLY A 54 2.98 -11.69 11.70
CA GLY A 54 2.60 -13.00 11.17
C GLY A 54 2.46 -13.06 9.66
N ALA A 55 3.06 -12.12 8.93
CA ALA A 55 3.25 -12.19 7.48
C ALA A 55 4.72 -12.48 7.13
N ASP A 56 4.96 -12.91 5.90
CA ASP A 56 6.30 -13.06 5.34
C ASP A 56 6.86 -11.71 4.89
N LEU A 57 5.97 -10.76 4.56
CA LEU A 57 6.28 -9.38 4.19
C LEU A 57 5.24 -8.42 4.76
N LEU A 58 5.70 -7.31 5.33
CA LEU A 58 4.86 -6.17 5.71
C LEU A 58 5.24 -4.94 4.88
N PHE A 59 4.25 -4.38 4.18
CA PHE A 59 4.37 -3.26 3.24
C PHE A 59 3.52 -2.06 3.66
N ALA A 60 4.00 -0.83 3.38
CA ALA A 60 3.24 0.42 3.46
C ALA A 60 3.62 1.42 2.36
N ASN A 61 2.72 2.36 2.05
CA ASN A 61 3.10 3.60 1.36
C ASN A 61 3.54 4.64 2.39
N PHE A 62 4.83 4.96 2.43
CA PHE A 62 5.38 5.98 3.32
C PHE A 62 5.22 7.35 2.68
N GLU A 63 4.18 8.07 3.06
CA GLU A 63 3.76 9.33 2.43
C GLU A 63 4.36 10.56 3.15
N SER A 64 5.66 10.49 3.42
CA SER A 64 6.42 11.54 4.09
C SER A 64 7.88 11.49 3.63
N THR A 65 8.73 12.37 4.18
CA THR A 65 10.18 12.30 4.03
C THR A 65 10.85 11.99 5.36
N LEU A 66 11.86 11.11 5.35
CA LEU A 66 12.74 10.83 6.49
C LEU A 66 14.02 11.67 6.34
N THR A 67 13.99 12.93 6.75
CA THR A 67 15.10 13.88 6.56
C THR A 67 15.11 14.96 7.62
N ASP A 68 16.28 15.53 7.85
CA ASP A 68 16.48 16.77 8.62
C ASP A 68 16.73 17.96 7.71
N TYR A 69 16.59 17.80 6.37
CA TYR A 69 16.79 18.89 5.42
C TYR A 69 15.85 20.07 5.74
N PRO A 70 16.35 21.30 5.86
CA PRO A 70 15.61 22.38 6.51
C PRO A 70 14.55 23.05 5.63
N THR A 71 14.70 23.03 4.31
CA THR A 71 13.85 23.82 3.39
C THR A 71 12.91 22.93 2.61
N SER A 72 11.62 23.31 2.58
CA SER A 72 10.59 22.65 1.77
C SER A 72 10.59 23.16 0.32
N SER A 73 10.33 22.26 -0.61
CA SER A 73 10.04 22.58 -2.02
C SER A 73 8.65 23.18 -2.22
N LYS A 74 7.75 23.01 -1.24
CA LYS A 74 6.35 23.42 -1.31
C LYS A 74 6.13 24.76 -0.62
N ASN A 75 5.31 25.63 -1.22
CA ASN A 75 4.87 26.87 -0.58
C ASN A 75 3.69 26.58 0.36
N ILE A 76 4.00 26.21 1.61
CA ILE A 76 3.01 25.87 2.64
C ILE A 76 2.18 27.07 3.14
N ASN A 77 2.45 28.30 2.70
CA ASN A 77 1.61 29.46 2.97
C ASN A 77 0.34 29.49 2.10
N ARG A 78 0.27 28.61 1.09
CA ARG A 78 -0.95 28.43 0.29
C ARG A 78 -1.90 27.46 0.98
N PRO A 79 -3.22 27.68 0.93
CA PRO A 79 -4.21 26.75 1.47
C PRO A 79 -4.06 25.36 0.86
N LEU A 80 -4.27 24.33 1.67
CA LEU A 80 -4.27 22.91 1.26
C LEU A 80 -2.94 22.38 0.68
N ILE A 81 -1.83 23.12 0.90
CA ILE A 81 -0.50 22.64 0.57
C ILE A 81 0.23 22.25 1.85
N PHE A 82 0.65 20.99 1.90
CA PHE A 82 1.32 20.39 3.05
C PHE A 82 2.68 19.85 2.66
N ALA A 83 3.62 19.91 3.60
CA ALA A 83 4.92 19.25 3.51
C ALA A 83 5.17 18.44 4.79
N PHE A 84 5.57 17.19 4.64
CA PHE A 84 5.75 16.27 5.76
C PHE A 84 7.22 15.90 5.94
N ARG A 85 7.75 16.24 7.12
CA ARG A 85 9.11 15.93 7.52
C ARG A 85 9.11 15.13 8.82
N THR A 86 9.46 13.86 8.69
CA THR A 86 9.62 12.93 9.81
C THR A 86 11.12 12.77 10.11
N PRO A 87 11.56 12.78 11.36
CA PRO A 87 12.97 12.61 11.69
C PRO A 87 13.54 11.29 11.18
N PRO A 88 14.82 11.25 10.74
CA PRO A 88 15.47 10.03 10.24
C PRO A 88 15.43 8.84 11.21
N SER A 89 15.46 9.09 12.52
CA SER A 89 15.41 8.06 13.56
C SER A 89 14.12 7.22 13.55
N TYR A 90 13.04 7.74 12.93
CA TYR A 90 11.76 7.03 12.81
C TYR A 90 11.82 5.83 11.85
N ALA A 91 12.82 5.78 10.97
CA ALA A 91 13.06 4.59 10.14
C ALA A 91 13.30 3.33 10.99
N LYS A 92 14.04 3.47 12.12
CA LYS A 92 14.25 2.36 13.05
C LYS A 92 12.93 1.90 13.70
N ILE A 93 12.04 2.82 14.04
CA ILE A 93 10.75 2.48 14.63
C ILE A 93 9.90 1.65 13.65
N LEU A 94 9.87 2.05 12.37
CA LEU A 94 9.17 1.28 11.33
C LEU A 94 9.73 -0.14 11.21
N LYS A 95 11.07 -0.29 11.23
CA LYS A 95 11.69 -1.62 11.23
C LYS A 95 11.37 -2.44 12.48
N ASP A 96 11.40 -1.82 13.64
CA ASP A 96 11.11 -2.49 14.93
C ASP A 96 9.63 -2.93 15.03
N VAL A 97 8.71 -2.23 14.37
CA VAL A 97 7.29 -2.61 14.22
C VAL A 97 7.13 -3.80 13.28
N GLY A 98 8.06 -3.98 12.33
CA GLY A 98 8.11 -5.14 11.44
C GLY A 98 7.99 -4.81 9.96
N PHE A 99 8.02 -3.56 9.54
CA PHE A 99 8.00 -3.21 8.12
C PHE A 99 9.25 -3.73 7.41
N ASP A 100 9.06 -4.34 6.25
CA ASP A 100 10.12 -4.91 5.42
C ASP A 100 10.41 -4.07 4.20
N ILE A 101 9.37 -3.48 3.61
CA ILE A 101 9.47 -2.66 2.42
C ILE A 101 8.47 -1.49 2.45
N LEU A 102 8.92 -0.32 2.01
CA LEU A 102 8.12 0.90 1.92
C LEU A 102 8.07 1.41 0.47
N SER A 103 6.89 1.80 0.00
CA SER A 103 6.80 2.64 -1.19
C SER A 103 7.10 4.09 -0.79
N ILE A 104 7.97 4.74 -1.57
CA ILE A 104 8.23 6.18 -1.48
C ILE A 104 7.74 6.91 -2.74
N ALA A 105 6.93 6.22 -3.58
CA ALA A 105 6.35 6.79 -4.78
C ALA A 105 5.01 7.45 -4.45
N ASN A 106 5.03 8.73 -4.08
CA ASN A 106 3.84 9.51 -3.76
C ASN A 106 4.08 11.03 -3.96
N ASN A 107 3.08 11.84 -3.74
CA ASN A 107 3.10 13.31 -3.91
C ASN A 107 3.87 14.05 -2.80
N HIS A 108 4.29 13.36 -1.72
CA HIS A 108 5.06 13.92 -0.63
C HIS A 108 6.56 13.56 -0.67
N SER A 109 6.97 12.72 -1.60
CA SER A 109 8.34 12.23 -1.70
C SER A 109 9.39 13.33 -1.95
N LEU A 110 9.01 14.42 -2.63
CA LEU A 110 9.87 15.57 -2.91
C LEU A 110 9.56 16.80 -2.04
N ASP A 111 8.85 16.65 -0.94
CA ASP A 111 8.49 17.75 -0.05
C ASP A 111 9.72 18.57 0.42
N PHE A 112 10.85 17.90 0.52
CA PHE A 112 12.15 18.50 0.90
C PHE A 112 13.18 18.32 -0.21
N HIS A 113 12.80 18.59 -1.45
CA HIS A 113 13.63 18.51 -2.65
C HIS A 113 14.20 17.11 -2.89
N GLN A 114 15.13 16.98 -3.83
CA GLN A 114 15.82 15.73 -4.11
C GLN A 114 16.62 15.23 -2.89
N GLN A 115 17.16 16.15 -2.07
CA GLN A 115 17.88 15.78 -0.87
C GLN A 115 17.00 15.01 0.12
N GLY A 116 15.78 15.50 0.40
CA GLY A 116 14.84 14.80 1.29
C GLY A 116 14.41 13.42 0.75
N PHE A 117 14.30 13.29 -0.57
CA PHE A 117 14.04 12.01 -1.22
C PHE A 117 15.20 11.01 -1.05
N ASP A 118 16.41 11.47 -1.30
CA ASP A 118 17.63 10.63 -1.20
C ASP A 118 17.91 10.26 0.27
N ASP A 119 17.70 11.19 1.20
CA ASP A 119 17.77 10.93 2.65
C ASP A 119 16.74 9.85 3.06
N THR A 120 15.51 9.96 2.58
CA THR A 120 14.44 8.98 2.86
C THR A 120 14.85 7.58 2.41
N ALA A 121 15.29 7.44 1.17
CA ALA A 121 15.77 6.17 0.62
C ALA A 121 16.93 5.58 1.40
N LYS A 122 17.91 6.43 1.78
CA LYS A 122 19.07 6.07 2.60
C LYS A 122 18.66 5.61 4.00
N ASN A 123 17.80 6.37 4.68
CA ASN A 123 17.39 6.09 6.06
C ASN A 123 16.58 4.81 6.15
N ILE A 124 15.66 4.54 5.20
CA ILE A 124 14.94 3.26 5.08
C ILE A 124 15.93 2.11 4.92
N SER A 125 16.89 2.23 4.00
CA SER A 125 17.89 1.17 3.74
C SER A 125 18.81 0.95 4.93
N SER A 126 19.25 2.02 5.59
CA SER A 126 20.12 1.96 6.77
C SER A 126 19.45 1.32 7.98
N ALA A 127 18.11 1.39 8.07
CA ALA A 127 17.32 0.70 9.08
C ALA A 127 17.09 -0.79 8.76
N GLY A 128 17.58 -1.29 7.61
CA GLY A 128 17.42 -2.69 7.20
C GLY A 128 16.10 -3.02 6.50
N MET A 129 15.40 -2.00 5.99
CA MET A 129 14.23 -2.16 5.13
C MET A 129 14.60 -1.97 3.66
N ARG A 130 13.71 -2.41 2.77
CA ARG A 130 13.75 -2.06 1.34
C ARG A 130 12.82 -0.90 1.06
N PHE A 131 13.01 -0.24 -0.07
CA PHE A 131 12.05 0.74 -0.60
C PHE A 131 11.84 0.51 -2.10
N THR A 132 10.68 0.93 -2.59
CA THR A 132 10.35 1.00 -4.03
C THR A 132 9.86 2.39 -4.38
N GLY A 133 9.91 2.75 -5.67
CA GLY A 133 9.31 3.99 -6.15
C GLY A 133 10.26 4.98 -6.80
N LYS A 134 11.57 4.69 -6.88
CA LYS A 134 12.49 5.49 -7.69
C LYS A 134 12.24 5.24 -9.17
N LYS A 135 12.22 6.31 -9.98
CA LYS A 135 11.99 6.23 -11.43
C LYS A 135 12.96 5.27 -12.12
N GLY A 136 12.42 4.38 -12.94
CA GLY A 136 13.16 3.36 -13.70
C GLY A 136 13.76 2.24 -12.85
N ALA A 137 13.57 2.26 -11.51
CA ALA A 137 14.15 1.25 -10.63
C ALA A 137 13.16 0.12 -10.32
N ILE A 138 13.71 -1.09 -10.22
CA ILE A 138 13.03 -2.29 -9.76
C ILE A 138 13.74 -2.76 -8.49
N THR A 139 12.99 -2.96 -7.41
CA THR A 139 13.55 -3.42 -6.13
C THR A 139 13.33 -4.91 -5.99
N TYR A 140 14.40 -5.68 -5.82
CA TYR A 140 14.34 -7.12 -5.66
C TYR A 140 14.57 -7.51 -4.21
N MET A 141 13.84 -8.54 -3.76
CA MET A 141 14.05 -9.19 -2.47
C MET A 141 13.69 -10.68 -2.57
N THR A 142 14.26 -11.50 -1.69
CA THR A 142 13.98 -12.93 -1.66
C THR A 142 13.28 -13.28 -0.36
N VAL A 143 12.15 -14.00 -0.47
CA VAL A 143 11.33 -14.44 0.65
C VAL A 143 11.00 -15.91 0.44
N LYS A 144 11.28 -16.78 1.41
CA LYS A 144 11.08 -18.24 1.29
C LYS A 144 11.65 -18.82 -0.02
N GLY A 145 12.82 -18.32 -0.45
CA GLY A 145 13.46 -18.77 -1.69
C GLY A 145 12.83 -18.22 -2.98
N ILE A 146 11.76 -17.42 -2.91
CA ILE A 146 11.10 -16.80 -4.06
C ILE A 146 11.62 -15.38 -4.22
N THR A 147 12.13 -15.05 -5.41
CA THR A 147 12.53 -13.68 -5.75
C THR A 147 11.30 -12.87 -6.14
N ILE A 148 11.09 -11.77 -5.43
CA ILE A 148 10.00 -10.82 -5.64
C ILE A 148 10.58 -9.50 -6.13
N ALA A 149 10.00 -8.94 -7.19
CA ALA A 149 10.27 -7.59 -7.67
C ALA A 149 9.17 -6.64 -7.23
N TRP A 150 9.54 -5.45 -6.77
CA TRP A 150 8.63 -4.36 -6.43
C TRP A 150 8.85 -3.18 -7.35
N ILE A 151 7.77 -2.60 -7.88
CA ILE A 151 7.80 -1.41 -8.74
C ILE A 151 6.78 -0.41 -8.20
N GLY A 152 7.24 0.78 -7.84
CA GLY A 152 6.40 1.87 -7.36
C GLY A 152 6.08 2.88 -8.45
N PHE A 153 4.83 3.36 -8.46
CA PHE A 153 4.30 4.34 -9.39
C PHE A 153 3.63 5.50 -8.64
N SER A 154 3.70 6.69 -9.21
CA SER A 154 2.85 7.81 -8.81
C SER A 154 2.59 8.74 -10.00
N HIS A 155 1.77 9.78 -9.80
CA HIS A 155 1.58 10.82 -10.80
C HIS A 155 2.75 11.82 -10.88
N MET A 156 3.72 11.77 -9.94
CA MET A 156 4.89 12.65 -9.87
C MET A 156 6.00 12.19 -10.85
N LYS A 157 5.86 12.53 -12.14
CA LYS A 157 6.72 12.07 -13.25
C LYS A 157 8.22 12.33 -13.04
N ALA A 158 8.57 13.37 -12.29
CA ALA A 158 9.98 13.74 -12.08
C ALA A 158 10.75 12.69 -11.27
N ALA A 159 10.12 12.11 -10.25
CA ALA A 159 10.76 11.21 -9.28
C ALA A 159 10.40 9.74 -9.47
N HIS A 160 9.21 9.45 -10.03
CA HIS A 160 8.62 8.11 -10.02
C HIS A 160 8.26 7.62 -11.42
N ASN A 161 8.02 6.32 -11.55
CA ASN A 161 7.34 5.75 -12.71
C ASN A 161 5.92 6.35 -12.72
N ASN A 162 5.48 6.83 -13.88
CA ASN A 162 4.27 7.63 -13.94
C ASN A 162 3.04 6.77 -14.22
N VAL A 163 1.96 6.98 -13.45
CA VAL A 163 0.68 6.27 -13.60
C VAL A 163 0.00 6.50 -14.95
N ASN A 164 0.37 7.58 -15.67
CA ASN A 164 -0.16 7.92 -16.98
C ASN A 164 0.70 7.38 -18.14
N GLU A 165 1.88 6.80 -17.85
CA GLU A 165 2.81 6.25 -18.84
C GLU A 165 2.75 4.72 -18.83
N ILE A 166 1.57 4.16 -19.17
CA ILE A 166 1.28 2.72 -19.05
C ILE A 166 2.31 1.86 -19.81
N SER A 167 2.73 2.28 -21.00
CA SER A 167 3.70 1.54 -21.81
C SER A 167 5.08 1.41 -21.15
N GLU A 168 5.53 2.46 -20.45
CA GLU A 168 6.77 2.42 -19.66
C GLU A 168 6.62 1.44 -18.49
N GLY A 169 5.48 1.46 -17.81
CA GLY A 169 5.16 0.51 -16.74
C GLY A 169 5.17 -0.95 -17.22
N VAL A 170 4.55 -1.23 -18.36
CA VAL A 170 4.55 -2.55 -19.00
C VAL A 170 5.99 -3.02 -19.30
N ALA A 171 6.84 -2.14 -19.79
CA ALA A 171 8.25 -2.47 -20.07
C ALA A 171 9.01 -2.83 -18.79
N LEU A 172 8.79 -2.09 -17.68
CA LEU A 172 9.41 -2.39 -16.39
C LEU A 172 8.94 -3.72 -15.81
N VAL A 173 7.65 -4.05 -15.91
CA VAL A 173 7.13 -5.36 -15.46
C VAL A 173 7.76 -6.50 -16.26
N LYS A 174 7.84 -6.39 -17.59
CA LYS A 174 8.50 -7.38 -18.44
C LYS A 174 9.98 -7.55 -18.08
N GLU A 175 10.68 -6.47 -17.75
CA GLU A 175 12.07 -6.54 -17.29
C GLU A 175 12.18 -7.21 -15.92
N ALA A 176 11.28 -6.89 -14.98
CA ALA A 176 11.22 -7.51 -13.66
C ALA A 176 11.02 -9.02 -13.74
N LYS A 177 10.12 -9.50 -14.62
CA LYS A 177 9.82 -10.93 -14.81
C LYS A 177 11.01 -11.75 -15.33
N LYS A 178 12.03 -11.13 -15.90
CA LYS A 178 13.26 -11.84 -16.31
C LYS A 178 14.09 -12.31 -15.12
N LYS A 179 13.91 -11.67 -13.93
CA LYS A 179 14.75 -11.90 -12.74
C LYS A 179 13.96 -12.28 -11.50
N ALA A 180 12.63 -12.14 -11.52
CA ALA A 180 11.75 -12.40 -10.38
C ALA A 180 10.64 -13.38 -10.76
N GLN A 181 10.30 -14.26 -9.81
CA GLN A 181 9.14 -15.14 -9.93
C GLN A 181 7.84 -14.36 -9.75
N LEU A 182 7.82 -13.41 -8.81
CA LEU A 182 6.66 -12.56 -8.53
C LEU A 182 7.00 -11.09 -8.75
N VAL A 183 6.02 -10.32 -9.26
CA VAL A 183 6.14 -8.87 -9.46
C VAL A 183 4.97 -8.18 -8.78
N PHE A 184 5.28 -7.35 -7.78
CA PHE A 184 4.30 -6.58 -7.01
C PHE A 184 4.37 -5.11 -7.37
N ILE A 185 3.21 -4.50 -7.53
CA ILE A 185 3.05 -3.12 -7.94
C ILE A 185 2.47 -2.31 -6.78
N SER A 186 3.10 -1.18 -6.47
CA SER A 186 2.55 -0.15 -5.58
C SER A 186 2.25 1.10 -6.38
N VAL A 187 1.06 1.64 -6.21
CA VAL A 187 0.62 2.82 -6.96
C VAL A 187 0.02 3.85 -6.02
N HIS A 188 0.56 5.07 -6.05
CA HIS A 188 -0.07 6.24 -5.44
C HIS A 188 -0.71 7.10 -6.54
N GLY A 189 -2.02 6.93 -6.72
CA GLY A 189 -2.78 7.56 -7.80
C GLY A 189 -4.27 7.55 -7.52
N GLY A 190 -5.04 8.04 -8.47
CA GLY A 190 -6.48 8.25 -8.31
C GLY A 190 -6.81 9.62 -7.68
N ALA A 191 -8.05 10.05 -7.81
CA ALA A 191 -8.57 11.24 -7.15
C ALA A 191 -8.78 11.00 -5.66
N GLU A 192 -8.84 12.07 -4.87
CA GLU A 192 -8.90 12.00 -3.43
C GLU A 192 -10.30 12.27 -2.86
N GLY A 193 -10.60 11.65 -1.72
CA GLY A 193 -11.77 11.93 -0.91
C GLY A 193 -13.08 11.29 -1.38
N GLY A 194 -14.18 11.63 -0.70
CA GLY A 194 -15.49 10.99 -0.89
C GLY A 194 -16.03 10.94 -2.32
N PRO A 195 -15.88 11.99 -3.16
CA PRO A 195 -16.31 11.93 -4.55
C PRO A 195 -15.61 10.86 -5.39
N ALA A 196 -14.42 10.44 -4.97
CA ALA A 196 -13.59 9.45 -5.63
C ALA A 196 -13.71 8.04 -5.01
N LEU A 197 -14.76 7.78 -4.24
CA LEU A 197 -14.98 6.50 -3.55
C LEU A 197 -15.06 5.31 -4.51
N HIS A 198 -15.80 5.45 -5.60
CA HIS A 198 -15.98 4.41 -6.61
C HIS A 198 -14.87 4.37 -7.64
N VAL A 199 -14.48 3.15 -8.03
CA VAL A 199 -13.47 2.91 -9.06
C VAL A 199 -14.14 2.82 -10.42
N LYS A 200 -13.64 3.60 -11.38
CA LYS A 200 -14.10 3.60 -12.76
C LYS A 200 -12.94 3.43 -13.74
N ASN A 201 -13.20 2.82 -14.87
CA ASN A 201 -12.21 2.71 -15.95
C ASN A 201 -12.11 4.01 -16.74
N GLU A 202 -11.67 5.08 -16.07
CA GLU A 202 -11.54 6.42 -16.66
C GLU A 202 -10.33 7.16 -16.06
N GLN A 203 -9.88 8.21 -16.73
CA GLN A 203 -8.82 9.08 -16.24
C GLN A 203 -9.30 9.89 -15.04
N GLU A 204 -8.78 9.61 -13.87
CA GLU A 204 -9.06 10.39 -12.67
C GLU A 204 -8.23 11.69 -12.64
N ARG A 205 -8.83 12.73 -12.06
CA ARG A 205 -8.18 14.05 -11.88
C ARG A 205 -8.45 14.59 -10.49
N PHE A 206 -7.43 15.25 -9.92
CA PHE A 206 -7.57 15.94 -8.64
C PHE A 206 -6.76 17.23 -8.66
N TYR A 207 -7.40 18.36 -8.34
CA TYR A 207 -6.82 19.71 -8.46
C TYR A 207 -6.08 19.99 -9.76
N GLY A 208 -6.62 19.51 -10.89
CA GLY A 208 -6.04 19.69 -12.22
C GLY A 208 -4.95 18.70 -12.61
N GLU A 209 -4.47 17.88 -11.67
CA GLU A 209 -3.49 16.83 -11.93
C GLU A 209 -4.14 15.57 -12.51
N TYR A 210 -3.45 14.94 -13.46
CA TYR A 210 -3.84 13.64 -13.99
C TYR A 210 -3.33 12.54 -13.04
N ARG A 211 -4.27 11.89 -12.33
CA ARG A 211 -3.99 10.90 -11.28
C ARG A 211 -4.04 9.45 -11.76
N GLY A 212 -4.18 9.23 -13.08
CA GLY A 212 -4.19 7.94 -13.74
C GLY A 212 -5.57 7.35 -14.00
N ASN A 213 -5.65 6.43 -14.97
CA ASN A 213 -6.72 5.45 -15.07
C ASN A 213 -6.22 4.16 -14.41
N LEU A 214 -6.59 3.95 -13.14
CA LEU A 214 -6.03 2.85 -12.33
C LEU A 214 -6.48 1.48 -12.83
N VAL A 215 -7.67 1.37 -13.43
CA VAL A 215 -8.17 0.10 -14.02
C VAL A 215 -7.33 -0.25 -15.25
N ALA A 216 -7.17 0.70 -16.18
CA ALA A 216 -6.38 0.46 -17.38
C ALA A 216 -4.90 0.15 -17.03
N LEU A 217 -4.33 0.88 -16.07
CA LEU A 217 -2.96 0.65 -15.60
C LEU A 217 -2.80 -0.74 -14.99
N SER A 218 -3.64 -1.10 -14.00
CA SER A 218 -3.52 -2.39 -13.29
C SER A 218 -3.69 -3.58 -14.23
N HIS A 219 -4.68 -3.54 -15.14
CA HIS A 219 -4.90 -4.59 -16.13
C HIS A 219 -3.68 -4.73 -17.06
N ALA A 220 -3.16 -3.62 -17.60
CA ALA A 220 -1.99 -3.66 -18.48
C ALA A 220 -0.73 -4.20 -17.79
N LEU A 221 -0.51 -3.84 -16.52
CA LEU A 221 0.63 -4.36 -15.75
C LEU A 221 0.48 -5.84 -15.40
N ILE A 222 -0.74 -6.32 -15.08
CA ILE A 222 -1.02 -7.73 -14.85
C ILE A 222 -0.87 -8.53 -16.16
N ASP A 223 -1.37 -8.01 -17.28
CA ASP A 223 -1.17 -8.62 -18.59
C ASP A 223 0.31 -8.73 -18.98
N ALA A 224 1.15 -7.82 -18.48
CA ALA A 224 2.60 -7.85 -18.65
C ALA A 224 3.32 -8.82 -17.69
N GLY A 225 2.62 -9.34 -16.66
CA GLY A 225 3.13 -10.33 -15.71
C GLY A 225 3.21 -9.85 -14.26
N ALA A 226 2.57 -8.75 -13.88
CA ALA A 226 2.44 -8.39 -12.47
C ALA A 226 1.49 -9.35 -11.74
N ASP A 227 1.79 -9.64 -10.47
CA ASP A 227 1.10 -10.66 -9.69
C ASP A 227 0.25 -10.08 -8.54
N LEU A 228 0.52 -8.83 -8.13
CA LEU A 228 -0.23 -8.12 -7.10
C LEU A 228 -0.19 -6.61 -7.39
N PHE A 229 -1.34 -5.94 -7.23
CA PHE A 229 -1.43 -4.48 -7.36
C PHE A 229 -2.02 -3.88 -6.07
N ILE A 230 -1.30 -2.93 -5.47
CA ILE A 230 -1.66 -2.28 -4.22
C ILE A 230 -1.71 -0.76 -4.45
N GLY A 231 -2.91 -0.20 -4.37
CA GLY A 231 -3.18 1.22 -4.60
C GLY A 231 -3.23 2.05 -3.33
N HIS A 232 -2.85 3.31 -3.46
CA HIS A 232 -2.81 4.36 -2.45
C HIS A 232 -3.16 5.70 -3.08
N GLY A 233 -3.38 6.75 -2.27
CA GLY A 233 -3.59 8.13 -2.72
C GLY A 233 -5.00 8.68 -2.58
N PRO A 234 -6.08 7.91 -2.75
CA PRO A 234 -7.44 8.38 -2.51
C PRO A 234 -7.76 8.73 -1.06
N HIS A 235 -6.92 8.31 -0.10
CA HIS A 235 -7.07 8.50 1.34
C HIS A 235 -8.34 7.88 1.95
N LEU A 236 -8.91 6.92 1.26
CA LEU A 236 -10.05 6.09 1.69
C LEU A 236 -9.94 4.70 1.04
N PRO A 237 -10.46 3.64 1.70
CA PRO A 237 -10.50 2.30 1.11
C PRO A 237 -11.40 2.27 -0.12
N ARG A 238 -10.94 1.56 -1.18
CA ARG A 238 -11.71 1.33 -2.40
C ARG A 238 -11.91 -0.16 -2.67
N ALA A 239 -12.62 -0.48 -3.74
CA ALA A 239 -12.92 -1.83 -4.18
C ALA A 239 -11.67 -2.71 -4.41
N LEU A 240 -11.89 -4.03 -4.33
CA LEU A 240 -10.97 -5.06 -4.79
C LEU A 240 -11.46 -5.64 -6.11
N GLU A 241 -10.53 -6.08 -6.97
CA GLU A 241 -10.82 -6.82 -8.19
C GLU A 241 -9.96 -8.08 -8.28
N LEU A 242 -10.50 -9.15 -8.87
CA LEU A 242 -9.73 -10.29 -9.34
C LEU A 242 -9.63 -10.25 -10.85
N TYR A 243 -8.45 -9.92 -11.34
CA TYR A 243 -8.18 -9.89 -12.76
C TYR A 243 -7.16 -10.98 -13.13
N ARG A 244 -7.59 -11.94 -13.96
CA ARG A 244 -6.76 -13.11 -14.34
C ARG A 244 -6.15 -13.86 -13.15
N GLY A 245 -6.92 -14.00 -12.07
CA GLY A 245 -6.47 -14.65 -10.84
C GLY A 245 -5.51 -13.83 -9.97
N ARG A 246 -5.28 -12.56 -10.30
CA ARG A 246 -4.43 -11.62 -9.54
C ARG A 246 -5.31 -10.65 -8.77
N LEU A 247 -4.93 -10.38 -7.51
CA LEU A 247 -5.63 -9.42 -6.69
C LEU A 247 -5.19 -7.98 -7.02
N ILE A 248 -6.16 -7.12 -7.23
CA ILE A 248 -6.00 -5.67 -7.35
C ILE A 248 -6.71 -5.03 -6.16
N ALA A 249 -6.00 -4.29 -5.33
CA ALA A 249 -6.54 -3.41 -4.31
C ALA A 249 -6.38 -1.97 -4.79
N TYR A 250 -7.47 -1.30 -5.14
CA TYR A 250 -7.41 0.02 -5.78
C TYR A 250 -7.04 1.15 -4.82
N SER A 251 -7.33 1.00 -3.53
CA SER A 251 -6.81 1.87 -2.48
C SER A 251 -6.98 1.21 -1.11
N LEU A 252 -5.94 1.26 -0.30
CA LEU A 252 -5.99 0.84 1.10
C LEU A 252 -6.35 2.00 2.05
N GLY A 253 -6.57 3.22 1.52
CA GLY A 253 -6.86 4.40 2.32
C GLY A 253 -5.70 4.84 3.21
N ASN A 254 -6.02 5.57 4.28
CA ASN A 254 -5.05 5.96 5.30
C ASN A 254 -4.82 4.82 6.27
N PHE A 255 -3.56 4.54 6.62
CA PHE A 255 -3.24 3.63 7.72
C PHE A 255 -2.89 4.40 9.00
N LEU A 256 -2.03 5.39 8.88
CA LEU A 256 -1.58 6.23 9.98
C LEU A 256 -1.27 7.62 9.45
N GLY A 257 -1.90 8.66 10.01
CA GLY A 257 -1.65 10.03 9.61
C GLY A 257 -1.66 10.97 10.82
N TYR A 258 -0.64 10.82 11.70
CA TYR A 258 -0.65 11.51 12.99
C TYR A 258 -0.73 13.03 12.84
N ARG A 259 -1.94 13.57 13.14
CA ARG A 259 -2.30 15.00 13.08
C ARG A 259 -2.10 15.64 11.70
N VAL A 260 -2.20 14.84 10.62
CA VAL A 260 -1.99 15.32 9.25
C VAL A 260 -3.14 14.97 8.30
N PHE A 261 -3.75 13.78 8.41
CA PHE A 261 -4.86 13.38 7.55
C PHE A 261 -6.22 13.73 8.14
N SER A 262 -7.19 13.99 7.26
CA SER A 262 -8.59 14.08 7.66
C SER A 262 -9.13 12.67 7.95
N THR A 263 -9.71 12.50 9.14
CA THR A 263 -10.33 11.23 9.57
C THR A 263 -11.86 11.31 9.54
N LYS A 264 -12.42 12.33 8.87
CA LYS A 264 -13.88 12.49 8.71
C LYS A 264 -14.43 11.54 7.66
N GLY A 265 -15.60 10.96 7.92
CA GLY A 265 -16.26 10.02 7.01
C GLY A 265 -15.36 8.84 6.64
N TYR A 266 -15.30 8.48 5.38
CA TYR A 266 -14.50 7.35 4.89
C TYR A 266 -12.98 7.52 5.05
N GLY A 267 -12.49 8.75 5.25
CA GLY A 267 -11.07 9.01 5.55
C GLY A 267 -10.64 8.47 6.94
N GLY A 268 -11.59 8.16 7.81
CA GLY A 268 -11.36 7.51 9.10
C GLY A 268 -11.38 5.97 9.03
N TYR A 269 -11.73 5.38 7.87
CA TYR A 269 -11.73 3.93 7.67
C TYR A 269 -10.35 3.48 7.23
N SER A 270 -9.86 2.43 7.85
CA SER A 270 -8.50 1.92 7.67
C SER A 270 -8.48 0.40 7.70
N LEU A 271 -7.39 -0.22 7.27
CA LEU A 271 -7.25 -1.67 7.29
C LEU A 271 -5.80 -2.12 7.25
N VAL A 272 -5.59 -3.38 7.64
CA VAL A 272 -4.48 -4.20 7.17
C VAL A 272 -5.05 -5.19 6.17
N LEU A 273 -4.57 -5.18 4.94
CA LEU A 273 -4.90 -6.18 3.92
C LEU A 273 -3.90 -7.33 4.03
N GLU A 274 -4.38 -8.54 4.32
CA GLU A 274 -3.60 -9.77 4.24
C GLU A 274 -3.90 -10.49 2.93
N VAL A 275 -2.85 -10.96 2.24
CA VAL A 275 -2.93 -11.63 0.93
C VAL A 275 -2.03 -12.84 0.93
N ASP A 276 -2.58 -14.00 0.64
CA ASP A 276 -1.82 -15.23 0.39
C ASP A 276 -1.77 -15.48 -1.13
N LEU A 277 -0.56 -15.53 -1.68
CA LEU A 277 -0.31 -15.85 -3.09
C LEU A 277 0.43 -17.18 -3.19
N ASP A 278 0.08 -17.98 -4.20
CA ASP A 278 0.88 -19.16 -4.55
C ASP A 278 2.19 -18.76 -5.26
N LYS A 279 3.08 -19.72 -5.50
CA LYS A 279 4.37 -19.50 -6.17
C LYS A 279 4.25 -18.97 -7.62
N ASN A 280 3.07 -19.08 -8.22
CA ASN A 280 2.76 -18.57 -9.57
C ASN A 280 2.08 -17.19 -9.50
N GLY A 281 1.91 -16.62 -8.31
CA GLY A 281 1.28 -15.33 -8.07
C GLY A 281 -0.25 -15.34 -8.12
N ASN A 282 -0.89 -16.52 -8.16
CA ASN A 282 -2.34 -16.57 -8.08
C ASN A 282 -2.79 -16.22 -6.65
N PHE A 283 -3.86 -15.44 -6.57
CA PHE A 283 -4.52 -15.16 -5.30
C PHE A 283 -5.17 -16.44 -4.76
N VAL A 284 -4.80 -16.84 -3.55
CA VAL A 284 -5.31 -18.04 -2.90
C VAL A 284 -6.43 -17.68 -1.91
N LYS A 285 -6.14 -16.74 -1.03
CA LYS A 285 -7.07 -16.17 -0.04
C LYS A 285 -6.49 -14.89 0.53
N GLY A 286 -7.28 -14.17 1.28
CA GLY A 286 -6.82 -13.00 2.01
C GLY A 286 -7.71 -12.66 3.19
N LYS A 287 -7.39 -11.56 3.86
CA LYS A 287 -8.22 -11.05 4.95
C LYS A 287 -8.12 -9.52 5.03
N ILE A 288 -9.24 -8.87 5.19
CA ILE A 288 -9.32 -7.50 5.66
C ILE A 288 -9.32 -7.55 7.20
N HIS A 289 -8.33 -6.95 7.83
CA HIS A 289 -8.35 -6.66 9.25
C HIS A 289 -8.81 -5.21 9.38
N PRO A 290 -10.09 -4.97 9.72
CA PRO A 290 -10.66 -3.63 9.74
C PRO A 290 -10.06 -2.79 10.87
N LEU A 291 -9.69 -1.56 10.55
CA LEU A 291 -9.18 -0.57 11.46
C LEU A 291 -9.98 0.72 11.32
N GLN A 292 -9.92 1.54 12.35
CA GLN A 292 -10.42 2.90 12.37
C GLN A 292 -9.35 3.88 12.82
N LEU A 293 -9.42 5.11 12.34
CA LEU A 293 -8.51 6.17 12.76
C LEU A 293 -9.15 7.06 13.80
N SER A 294 -8.45 7.31 14.90
CA SER A 294 -8.82 8.32 15.88
C SER A 294 -8.80 9.72 15.23
N GLN A 295 -9.33 10.74 15.92
CA GLN A 295 -9.25 12.14 15.48
C GLN A 295 -7.81 12.62 15.21
N ASN A 296 -6.83 12.01 15.85
CA ASN A 296 -5.41 12.28 15.60
C ASN A 296 -4.79 11.42 14.50
N GLY A 297 -5.58 10.61 13.79
CA GLY A 297 -5.10 9.75 12.72
C GLY A 297 -4.30 8.54 13.18
N ILE A 298 -4.52 8.04 14.40
CA ILE A 298 -3.88 6.87 14.97
C ILE A 298 -4.79 5.66 14.72
N PRO A 299 -4.28 4.55 14.17
CA PRO A 299 -5.08 3.35 13.90
C PRO A 299 -5.37 2.55 15.17
N SER A 300 -6.57 2.01 15.24
CA SER A 300 -7.00 1.01 16.22
C SER A 300 -7.95 0.00 15.57
N PRO A 301 -8.17 -1.20 16.14
CA PRO A 301 -9.16 -2.13 15.63
C PRO A 301 -10.54 -1.47 15.48
N ASP A 302 -11.24 -1.79 14.39
CA ASP A 302 -12.62 -1.36 14.15
C ASP A 302 -13.60 -2.43 14.66
N PRO A 303 -14.21 -2.26 15.85
CA PRO A 303 -15.10 -3.25 16.43
C PRO A 303 -16.45 -3.33 15.70
N GLU A 304 -16.79 -2.32 14.92
CA GLU A 304 -18.04 -2.26 14.17
C GLU A 304 -17.89 -2.82 12.75
N ASN A 305 -16.65 -3.21 12.34
CA ASN A 305 -16.36 -3.83 11.04
C ASN A 305 -16.74 -2.99 9.81
N LYS A 306 -16.86 -1.66 9.99
CA LYS A 306 -17.31 -0.71 8.95
C LYS A 306 -16.46 -0.74 7.69
N THR A 307 -15.13 -0.89 7.87
CA THR A 307 -14.21 -0.94 6.74
C THR A 307 -14.45 -2.17 5.87
N THR A 308 -14.71 -3.35 6.48
CA THR A 308 -15.04 -4.56 5.72
C THR A 308 -16.36 -4.40 4.96
N GLU A 309 -17.40 -3.89 5.61
CA GLU A 309 -18.70 -3.64 4.99
C GLU A 309 -18.60 -2.66 3.82
N LEU A 310 -17.83 -1.58 3.98
CA LEU A 310 -17.57 -0.64 2.91
C LEU A 310 -16.91 -1.33 1.71
N MET A 311 -15.83 -2.08 1.94
CA MET A 311 -15.10 -2.75 0.86
C MET A 311 -15.93 -3.85 0.19
N GLN A 312 -16.78 -4.58 0.92
CA GLN A 312 -17.77 -5.51 0.34
C GLN A 312 -18.71 -4.78 -0.62
N SER A 313 -19.30 -3.67 -0.16
CA SER A 313 -20.26 -2.88 -0.94
C SER A 313 -19.61 -2.33 -2.22
N LEU A 314 -18.42 -1.71 -2.09
CA LEU A 314 -17.69 -1.15 -3.22
C LEU A 314 -17.25 -2.22 -4.22
N THR A 315 -16.71 -3.34 -3.74
CA THR A 315 -16.28 -4.45 -4.60
C THR A 315 -17.45 -5.02 -5.42
N LYS A 316 -18.61 -5.18 -4.78
CA LYS A 316 -19.82 -5.63 -5.47
C LYS A 316 -20.35 -4.60 -6.47
N ALA A 317 -20.29 -3.32 -6.14
CA ALA A 317 -20.82 -2.24 -6.98
C ALA A 317 -19.92 -1.96 -8.19
N ASP A 318 -18.61 -1.87 -7.97
CA ASP A 318 -17.65 -1.41 -8.99
C ASP A 318 -17.18 -2.56 -9.90
N PHE A 319 -17.13 -3.80 -9.36
CA PHE A 319 -16.65 -4.98 -10.08
C PHE A 319 -17.63 -6.17 -9.96
N PRO A 320 -18.88 -6.04 -10.45
CA PRO A 320 -19.87 -7.11 -10.38
C PRO A 320 -19.37 -8.36 -11.12
N GLY A 321 -19.29 -9.49 -10.40
CA GLY A 321 -18.79 -10.77 -10.94
C GLY A 321 -17.29 -10.85 -11.23
N LYS A 322 -16.52 -9.80 -10.90
CA LYS A 322 -15.06 -9.75 -11.04
C LYS A 322 -14.34 -9.49 -9.71
N GLY A 323 -15.04 -9.04 -8.69
CA GLY A 323 -14.50 -8.87 -7.36
C GLY A 323 -14.37 -10.20 -6.62
N PRO A 324 -13.40 -10.34 -5.70
CA PRO A 324 -13.33 -11.48 -4.81
C PRO A 324 -14.53 -11.49 -3.86
N LYS A 325 -14.86 -12.67 -3.32
CA LYS A 325 -15.89 -12.80 -2.29
C LYS A 325 -15.30 -12.34 -0.94
N ILE A 326 -15.78 -11.25 -0.41
CA ILE A 326 -15.41 -10.76 0.93
C ILE A 326 -16.50 -11.23 1.90
N GLN A 327 -16.12 -11.96 2.97
CA GLN A 327 -17.02 -12.45 4.01
C GLN A 327 -17.16 -11.39 5.13
N ASN A 328 -18.18 -11.54 5.98
CA ASN A 328 -18.43 -10.58 7.08
C ASN A 328 -17.31 -10.53 8.13
N ASP A 329 -16.52 -11.61 8.26
CA ASP A 329 -15.36 -11.66 9.14
C ASP A 329 -14.09 -11.09 8.50
N GLY A 330 -14.20 -10.50 7.32
CA GLY A 330 -13.10 -9.95 6.53
C GLY A 330 -12.35 -10.95 5.65
N THR A 331 -12.68 -12.25 5.71
CA THR A 331 -12.05 -13.27 4.85
C THR A 331 -12.35 -12.99 3.37
N ILE A 332 -11.29 -13.06 2.54
CA ILE A 332 -11.37 -12.81 1.10
C ILE A 332 -11.07 -14.14 0.39
N LEU A 333 -12.00 -14.54 -0.46
CA LEU A 333 -11.90 -15.77 -1.29
C LEU A 333 -11.98 -15.41 -2.77
N PRO A 334 -11.34 -16.20 -3.66
CA PRO A 334 -11.45 -16.03 -5.11
C PRO A 334 -12.87 -16.02 -5.62
#